data_8a3f0cf4321979748b73799cc727f011
#
_entry.id   8a3f0cf4321979748b73799cc727f011
#
_cell.length_a   1.000
_cell.length_b   1.000
_cell.length_c   1.000
_cell.angle_alpha   90.00
_cell.angle_beta   90.00
_cell.angle_gamma   90.00
#
_symmetry.space_group_name_H-M   'P 1'
#
loop_
_entity.id
_entity.type
_entity.pdbx_description
1 polymer ?
#
loop_
_entity_poly.entity_id
_entity_poly.type
_entity_poly.pdbx_seq_one_letter_code
_entity_poly.pdbx_strand_id
1 'polypeptide(L)'
;MRCLLDTDTCVALIRHRPTGVLARLYGEEPGAVGLSALTVAELEFGVRRSRDPQANARALQAFLAPLAIAAFDAAAAAAHGRVRATLEAAGQGIGSMDTLIAAHALALGAVLVTHKTREFGCIPDLLIEDWLG
;
A
#
# COMPACT_ATOMS: atom_id res chain seq x y z
N MET A 1 -9.24 -9.06 -4.06
CA MET A 1 -8.83 -7.68 -3.68
C MET A 1 -8.72 -6.85 -4.94
N ARG A 2 -9.43 -5.73 -5.00
CA ARG A 2 -9.43 -4.84 -6.17
C ARG A 2 -8.38 -3.74 -6.05
N CYS A 3 -8.17 -3.22 -4.85
CA CYS A 3 -7.24 -2.12 -4.57
C CYS A 3 -6.29 -2.48 -3.44
N LEU A 4 -5.01 -2.11 -3.62
CA LEU A 4 -3.98 -2.23 -2.61
C LEU A 4 -3.49 -0.81 -2.26
N LEU A 5 -3.60 -0.44 -0.97
CA LEU A 5 -3.15 0.87 -0.49
C LEU A 5 -1.65 0.84 -0.23
N ASP A 6 -0.91 1.85 -0.70
CA ASP A 6 0.49 1.95 -0.32
C ASP A 6 0.65 2.53 1.10
N THR A 7 1.85 2.48 1.64
CA THR A 7 2.10 2.88 3.02
C THR A 7 1.79 4.35 3.27
N ASP A 8 2.23 5.23 2.38
CA ASP A 8 2.02 6.68 2.57
C ASP A 8 0.55 7.05 2.51
N THR A 9 -0.22 6.38 1.65
CA THR A 9 -1.67 6.56 1.60
C THR A 9 -2.31 6.14 2.93
N CYS A 10 -1.90 4.98 3.47
CA CYS A 10 -2.39 4.54 4.78
C CYS A 10 -2.06 5.55 5.89
N VAL A 11 -0.84 6.05 5.92
CA VAL A 11 -0.42 7.06 6.91
C VAL A 11 -1.29 8.30 6.81
N ALA A 12 -1.52 8.80 5.59
CA ALA A 12 -2.35 9.98 5.36
C ALA A 12 -3.80 9.76 5.81
N LEU A 13 -4.36 8.58 5.51
CA LEU A 13 -5.73 8.24 5.90
C LEU A 13 -5.88 8.16 7.43
N ILE A 14 -4.89 7.58 8.11
CA ILE A 14 -4.90 7.49 9.57
C ILE A 14 -4.75 8.87 10.22
N ARG A 15 -3.82 9.69 9.72
CA ARG A 15 -3.51 11.00 10.31
C ARG A 15 -4.57 12.05 10.06
N HIS A 16 -5.05 12.14 8.83
CA HIS A 16 -5.89 13.27 8.41
C HIS A 16 -7.37 12.91 8.35
N ARG A 17 -7.71 11.62 8.33
CA ARG A 17 -9.08 11.09 8.30
C ARG A 17 -9.99 11.84 7.33
N PRO A 18 -9.62 11.97 6.05
CA PRO A 18 -10.43 12.70 5.08
C PRO A 18 -11.78 11.99 4.89
N THR A 19 -12.86 12.65 5.26
CA THR A 19 -14.19 12.04 5.36
C THR A 19 -14.65 11.39 4.06
N GLY A 20 -14.48 12.07 2.94
CA GLY A 20 -14.90 11.54 1.65
C GLY A 20 -14.13 10.30 1.22
N VAL A 21 -12.81 10.28 1.47
CA VAL A 21 -11.96 9.15 1.12
C VAL A 21 -12.25 7.96 2.03
N LEU A 22 -12.43 8.20 3.34
CA LEU A 22 -12.79 7.14 4.28
C LEU A 22 -14.16 6.55 3.94
N ALA A 23 -15.13 7.37 3.56
CA ALA A 23 -16.43 6.89 3.14
C ALA A 23 -16.31 5.99 1.90
N ARG A 24 -15.47 6.38 0.93
CA ARG A 24 -15.18 5.56 -0.25
C ARG A 24 -14.55 4.23 0.15
N LEU A 25 -13.53 4.28 1.02
CA LEU A 25 -12.79 3.11 1.47
C LEU A 25 -13.71 2.09 2.16
N TYR A 26 -14.49 2.56 3.14
CA TYR A 26 -15.34 1.68 3.95
C TYR A 26 -16.67 1.34 3.27
N GLY A 27 -17.00 2.01 2.17
CA GLY A 27 -18.16 1.69 1.35
C GLY A 27 -17.93 0.57 0.35
N GLU A 28 -16.69 0.15 0.16
CA GLU A 28 -16.37 -0.96 -0.74
C GLU A 28 -16.78 -2.30 -0.12
N GLU A 29 -16.95 -3.31 -0.99
CA GLU A 29 -17.26 -4.65 -0.52
C GLU A 29 -16.15 -5.20 0.37
N PRO A 30 -16.48 -6.02 1.39
CA PRO A 30 -15.47 -6.66 2.24
C PRO A 30 -14.42 -7.38 1.39
N GLY A 31 -13.15 -7.14 1.68
CA GLY A 31 -12.03 -7.75 0.97
C GLY A 31 -11.65 -7.07 -0.34
N ALA A 32 -12.41 -6.06 -0.79
CA ALA A 32 -12.09 -5.36 -2.05
C ALA A 32 -10.88 -4.44 -1.89
N VAL A 33 -10.71 -3.84 -0.73
CA VAL A 33 -9.60 -2.95 -0.44
C VAL A 33 -8.76 -3.51 0.69
N GLY A 34 -7.46 -3.43 0.52
CA GLY A 34 -6.54 -3.91 1.55
C GLY A 34 -5.15 -3.34 1.36
N LEU A 35 -4.24 -3.94 2.08
CA LEU A 35 -2.83 -3.56 2.05
C LEU A 35 -1.95 -4.79 2.21
N SER A 36 -0.70 -4.64 1.81
CA SER A 36 0.31 -5.68 1.97
C SER A 36 0.67 -5.87 3.44
N ALA A 37 0.98 -7.10 3.83
CA ALA A 37 1.59 -7.38 5.13
C ALA A 37 2.87 -6.56 5.35
N LEU A 38 3.60 -6.24 4.28
CA LEU A 38 4.78 -5.38 4.35
C LEU A 38 4.41 -3.95 4.78
N THR A 39 3.31 -3.42 4.27
CA THR A 39 2.80 -2.12 4.70
C THR A 39 2.40 -2.17 6.17
N VAL A 40 1.73 -3.23 6.61
CA VAL A 40 1.41 -3.42 8.03
C VAL A 40 2.68 -3.38 8.89
N ALA A 41 3.74 -4.05 8.44
CA ALA A 41 5.03 -4.04 9.17
C ALA A 41 5.58 -2.62 9.31
N GLU A 42 5.51 -1.80 8.26
CA GLU A 42 5.95 -0.41 8.33
C GLU A 42 5.08 0.42 9.29
N LEU A 43 3.77 0.22 9.24
CA LEU A 43 2.84 0.95 10.11
C LEU A 43 3.05 0.55 11.56
N GLU A 44 3.26 -0.73 11.85
CA GLU A 44 3.54 -1.22 13.20
C GLU A 44 4.85 -0.62 13.75
N PHE A 45 5.89 -0.53 12.93
CA PHE A 45 7.13 0.13 13.33
C PHE A 45 6.90 1.62 13.61
N GLY A 46 6.13 2.29 12.76
CA GLY A 46 5.79 3.70 12.96
C GLY A 46 5.07 3.95 14.30
N VAL A 47 4.17 3.05 14.68
CA VAL A 47 3.48 3.12 15.98
C VAL A 47 4.49 3.03 17.13
N ARG A 48 5.40 2.06 17.08
CA ARG A 48 6.37 1.80 18.13
C ARG A 48 7.29 2.97 18.40
N ARG A 49 7.67 3.70 17.37
CA ARG A 49 8.57 4.86 17.50
C ARG A 49 7.85 6.19 17.67
N SER A 50 6.52 6.18 17.77
CA SER A 50 5.73 7.39 17.93
C SER A 50 5.73 7.89 19.38
N ARG A 51 5.25 9.13 19.59
CA ARG A 51 5.19 9.73 20.92
C ARG A 51 4.17 9.06 21.84
N ASP A 52 3.08 8.53 21.25
CA ASP A 52 2.02 7.85 22.01
C ASP A 52 1.72 6.50 21.36
N PRO A 53 2.58 5.48 21.61
CA PRO A 53 2.41 4.19 20.97
C PRO A 53 1.07 3.51 21.29
N GLN A 54 0.54 3.67 22.50
CA GLN A 54 -0.71 3.03 22.87
C GLN A 54 -1.90 3.60 22.10
N ALA A 55 -2.01 4.93 22.01
CA ALA A 55 -3.09 5.57 21.25
C ALA A 55 -2.95 5.27 19.75
N ASN A 56 -1.74 5.32 19.24
CA ASN A 56 -1.49 5.06 17.81
C ASN A 56 -1.71 3.59 17.45
N ALA A 57 -1.43 2.65 18.37
CA ALA A 57 -1.76 1.24 18.15
C ALA A 57 -3.26 1.04 18.02
N ARG A 58 -4.06 1.71 18.87
CA ARG A 58 -5.53 1.62 18.79
C ARG A 58 -6.04 2.21 17.48
N ALA A 59 -5.48 3.34 17.05
CA ALA A 59 -5.86 3.97 15.78
C ALA A 59 -5.53 3.06 14.60
N LEU A 60 -4.38 2.42 14.62
CA LEU A 60 -3.99 1.48 13.57
C LEU A 60 -4.93 0.27 13.53
N GLN A 61 -5.25 -0.31 14.69
CA GLN A 61 -6.16 -1.44 14.74
C GLN A 61 -7.55 -1.11 14.21
N ALA A 62 -8.06 0.07 14.56
CA ALA A 62 -9.35 0.54 14.06
C ALA A 62 -9.32 0.73 12.54
N PHE A 63 -8.24 1.27 12.01
CA PHE A 63 -8.06 1.46 10.57
C PHE A 63 -8.02 0.12 9.83
N LEU A 64 -7.28 -0.84 10.35
CA LEU A 64 -7.07 -2.14 9.70
C LEU A 64 -8.29 -3.06 9.77
N ALA A 65 -9.15 -2.90 10.79
CA ALA A 65 -10.21 -3.86 11.07
C ALA A 65 -11.09 -4.21 9.85
N PRO A 66 -11.54 -3.26 9.00
CA PRO A 66 -12.36 -3.58 7.83
C PRO A 66 -11.56 -3.93 6.59
N LEU A 67 -10.23 -3.90 6.65
CA LEU A 67 -9.37 -4.06 5.48
C LEU A 67 -8.80 -5.48 5.38
N ALA A 68 -8.57 -5.93 4.16
CA ALA A 68 -7.87 -7.19 3.92
C ALA A 68 -6.35 -6.96 4.02
N ILE A 69 -5.66 -7.93 4.61
CA ILE A 69 -4.19 -7.92 4.67
C ILE A 69 -3.68 -9.06 3.79
N ALA A 70 -2.95 -8.72 2.73
CA ALA A 70 -2.42 -9.69 1.79
C ALA A 70 -1.03 -10.15 2.23
N ALA A 71 -0.85 -11.47 2.34
CA ALA A 71 0.46 -12.04 2.60
C ALA A 71 1.37 -11.82 1.38
N PHE A 72 2.64 -11.48 1.63
CA PHE A 72 3.62 -11.37 0.57
C PHE A 72 4.15 -12.77 0.26
N ASP A 73 3.53 -13.41 -0.73
CA ASP A 73 3.76 -14.82 -1.04
C ASP A 73 4.79 -15.02 -2.17
N ALA A 74 4.93 -16.26 -2.62
CA ALA A 74 5.88 -16.61 -3.68
C ALA A 74 5.56 -15.90 -5.01
N ALA A 75 4.28 -15.71 -5.33
CA ALA A 75 3.89 -15.00 -6.54
C ALA A 75 4.31 -13.53 -6.47
N ALA A 76 4.14 -12.90 -5.32
CA ALA A 76 4.60 -11.54 -5.09
C ALA A 76 6.13 -11.43 -5.18
N ALA A 77 6.84 -12.43 -4.64
CA ALA A 77 8.29 -12.48 -4.72
C ALA A 77 8.79 -12.59 -6.17
N ALA A 78 8.13 -13.43 -6.97
CA ALA A 78 8.47 -13.55 -8.40
C ALA A 78 8.22 -12.26 -9.15
N ALA A 79 7.10 -11.60 -8.87
CA ALA A 79 6.78 -10.29 -9.46
C ALA A 79 7.83 -9.25 -9.06
N HIS A 80 8.31 -9.26 -7.83
CA HIS A 80 9.36 -8.36 -7.36
C HIS A 80 10.63 -8.51 -8.20
N GLY A 81 11.06 -9.73 -8.48
CA GLY A 81 12.24 -9.97 -9.30
C GLY A 81 12.10 -9.34 -10.69
N ARG A 82 10.93 -9.52 -11.32
CA ARG A 82 10.67 -8.94 -12.65
C ARG A 82 10.65 -7.42 -12.61
N VAL A 83 9.93 -6.82 -11.68
CA VAL A 83 9.80 -5.37 -11.56
C VAL A 83 11.16 -4.73 -11.30
N ARG A 84 11.91 -5.27 -10.33
CA ARG A 84 13.21 -4.73 -9.99
C ARG A 84 14.19 -4.80 -11.16
N ALA A 85 14.23 -5.93 -11.86
CA ALA A 85 15.10 -6.10 -13.02
C ALA A 85 14.75 -5.08 -14.12
N THR A 86 13.46 -4.88 -14.37
CA THR A 86 13.00 -3.91 -15.37
C THR A 86 13.40 -2.47 -14.99
N LEU A 87 13.20 -2.09 -13.73
CA LEU A 87 13.53 -0.74 -13.26
C LEU A 87 15.04 -0.49 -13.28
N GLU A 88 15.84 -1.44 -12.85
CA GLU A 88 17.30 -1.31 -12.86
C GLU A 88 17.84 -1.22 -14.29
N ALA A 89 17.32 -2.03 -15.20
CA ALA A 89 17.73 -1.98 -16.60
C ALA A 89 17.40 -0.64 -17.28
N ALA A 90 16.30 0.00 -16.85
CA ALA A 90 15.88 1.30 -17.37
C ALA A 90 16.52 2.48 -16.62
N GLY A 91 17.30 2.23 -15.57
CA GLY A 91 17.86 3.28 -14.74
C GLY A 91 16.80 4.07 -13.97
N GLN A 92 15.66 3.44 -13.64
CA GLN A 92 14.50 4.08 -13.01
C GLN A 92 14.18 3.47 -11.66
N GLY A 93 15.21 3.17 -10.87
CA GLY A 93 15.01 2.61 -9.54
C GLY A 93 14.17 3.50 -8.64
N ILE A 94 13.28 2.87 -7.86
CA ILE A 94 12.52 3.52 -6.80
C ILE A 94 12.91 2.89 -5.46
N GLY A 95 12.35 3.38 -4.36
CA GLY A 95 12.67 2.84 -3.04
C GLY A 95 12.41 1.33 -2.95
N SER A 96 13.19 0.64 -2.12
CA SER A 96 13.12 -0.83 -2.00
C SER A 96 11.72 -1.30 -1.59
N MET A 97 11.14 -0.65 -0.58
CA MET A 97 9.79 -1.01 -0.12
C MET A 97 8.74 -0.70 -1.17
N ASP A 98 8.84 0.44 -1.86
CA ASP A 98 7.91 0.79 -2.92
C ASP A 98 7.97 -0.23 -4.07
N THR A 99 9.17 -0.74 -4.40
CA THR A 99 9.31 -1.79 -5.40
C THR A 99 8.58 -3.07 -4.99
N LEU A 100 8.69 -3.45 -3.72
CA LEU A 100 7.99 -4.63 -3.19
C LEU A 100 6.47 -4.43 -3.22
N ILE A 101 5.98 -3.26 -2.83
CA ILE A 101 4.54 -2.96 -2.82
C ILE A 101 3.98 -2.98 -4.24
N ALA A 102 4.68 -2.37 -5.20
CA ALA A 102 4.27 -2.37 -6.61
C ALA A 102 4.18 -3.80 -7.15
N ALA A 103 5.20 -4.61 -6.88
CA ALA A 103 5.22 -6.01 -7.29
C ALA A 103 4.05 -6.79 -6.68
N HIS A 104 3.73 -6.51 -5.42
CA HIS A 104 2.61 -7.16 -4.74
C HIS A 104 1.28 -6.83 -5.42
N ALA A 105 1.07 -5.54 -5.75
CA ALA A 105 -0.13 -5.13 -6.48
C ALA A 105 -0.25 -5.85 -7.83
N LEU A 106 0.85 -5.95 -8.58
CA LEU A 106 0.86 -6.67 -9.86
C LEU A 106 0.52 -8.14 -9.68
N ALA A 107 1.12 -8.80 -8.68
CA ALA A 107 0.85 -10.22 -8.41
C ALA A 107 -0.61 -10.47 -8.04
N LEU A 108 -1.25 -9.53 -7.36
CA LEU A 108 -2.65 -9.61 -6.96
C LEU A 108 -3.61 -9.21 -8.08
N GLY A 109 -3.11 -8.62 -9.15
CA GLY A 109 -3.96 -8.01 -10.18
C GLY A 109 -4.76 -6.83 -9.63
N ALA A 110 -4.23 -6.13 -8.62
CA ALA A 110 -4.92 -5.04 -7.94
C ALA A 110 -4.41 -3.68 -8.43
N VAL A 111 -5.29 -2.68 -8.34
CA VAL A 111 -4.90 -1.28 -8.54
C VAL A 111 -4.12 -0.83 -7.31
N LEU A 112 -2.97 -0.21 -7.52
CA LEU A 112 -2.21 0.39 -6.43
C LEU A 112 -2.77 1.79 -6.15
N VAL A 113 -3.22 2.02 -4.93
CA VAL A 113 -3.69 3.34 -4.51
C VAL A 113 -2.51 4.07 -3.88
N THR A 114 -2.04 5.13 -4.54
CA THR A 114 -0.83 5.85 -4.16
C THR A 114 -0.93 7.31 -4.58
N HIS A 115 -0.27 8.19 -3.82
CA HIS A 115 -0.06 9.58 -4.20
C HIS A 115 1.26 9.77 -4.97
N LYS A 116 2.14 8.77 -4.96
CA LYS A 116 3.44 8.78 -5.65
C LYS A 116 3.29 8.37 -7.10
N THR A 117 2.46 9.09 -7.85
CA THR A 117 2.10 8.70 -9.21
C THR A 117 3.26 8.78 -10.19
N ARG A 118 4.23 9.66 -9.95
CA ARG A 118 5.41 9.77 -10.79
C ARG A 118 6.32 8.55 -10.66
N GLU A 119 6.63 8.14 -9.42
CA GLU A 119 7.51 7.01 -9.17
C GLU A 119 6.90 5.71 -9.67
N PHE A 120 5.66 5.43 -9.30
CA PHE A 120 4.99 4.19 -9.69
C PHE A 120 4.54 4.17 -11.15
N GLY A 121 4.36 5.34 -11.77
CA GLY A 121 3.93 5.44 -13.15
C GLY A 121 4.92 4.88 -14.17
N CYS A 122 6.20 4.70 -13.79
CA CYS A 122 7.21 4.12 -14.66
C CYS A 122 7.20 2.59 -14.69
N ILE A 123 6.36 1.94 -13.88
CA ILE A 123 6.29 0.48 -13.81
C ILE A 123 5.29 -0.04 -14.85
N PRO A 124 5.74 -0.88 -15.80
CA PRO A 124 4.84 -1.43 -16.82
C PRO A 124 3.70 -2.24 -16.21
N ASP A 125 2.51 -2.10 -16.78
CA ASP A 125 1.30 -2.85 -16.45
C ASP A 125 0.72 -2.56 -15.07
N LEU A 126 1.32 -1.69 -14.28
CA LEU A 126 0.79 -1.32 -12.96
C LEU A 126 -0.30 -0.26 -13.14
N LEU A 127 -1.50 -0.58 -12.66
CA LEU A 127 -2.60 0.38 -12.61
C LEU A 127 -2.53 1.13 -11.28
N ILE A 128 -2.62 2.45 -11.34
CA ILE A 128 -2.55 3.29 -10.15
C ILE A 128 -3.75 4.23 -10.07
N GLU A 129 -4.18 4.53 -8.86
CA GLU A 129 -5.18 5.55 -8.56
C GLU A 129 -4.68 6.40 -7.41
N ASP A 130 -4.95 7.69 -7.46
CA ASP A 130 -4.63 8.62 -6.38
C ASP A 130 -5.94 9.07 -5.71
N TRP A 131 -6.19 8.57 -4.50
CA TRP A 131 -7.42 8.91 -3.76
C TRP A 131 -7.27 10.19 -2.93
N LEU A 132 -6.06 10.69 -2.80
CA LEU A 132 -5.79 11.91 -2.02
C LEU A 132 -5.83 13.17 -2.87
N GLY A 133 -5.96 12.99 -4.15
CA GLY A 133 -6.03 14.09 -5.09
C GLY A 133 -4.72 14.63 -5.52
#